data_a46a1a661bbaa8ec3b33ea52852cd979
#
_entry.id   a46a1a661bbaa8ec3b33ea52852cd979
#
_cell.length_a   1.000
_cell.length_b   1.000
_cell.length_c   1.000
_cell.angle_alpha   90.00
_cell.angle_beta   90.00
_cell.angle_gamma   90.00
#
_symmetry.space_group_name_H-M   'P 1'
#
loop_
_entity.id
_entity.type
_entity.pdbx_description
1 polymer ?
#
loop_
_entity_poly.entity_id
_entity_poly.type
_entity_poly.pdbx_seq_one_letter_code
_entity_poly.pdbx_strand_id
1 'polypeptide(L)'
;MKITEQDKIFMREAIRLANESVEKGGGPFGAVIVKDGKVIAGSANRVTIDNDPTAHAEVNTIRLACKALKTFSLEGCDIYTSCEPCPMCLGAIYWAHIDRIFYGNNRKDAADIDIADDFIYEELDKPLDKRSVPIIPMLRDEALHTFRLWDEKTDKTEY
;
A
#
# COMPACT_ATOMS: atom_id res chain seq x y z
N MET A 1 -7.23 15.35 -14.52
CA MET A 1 -7.41 13.99 -15.12
C MET A 1 -8.89 13.63 -15.08
N LYS A 2 -9.43 13.17 -16.18
CA LYS A 2 -10.85 12.84 -16.28
C LYS A 2 -11.10 11.38 -15.89
N ILE A 3 -12.07 11.14 -15.00
CA ILE A 3 -12.53 9.79 -14.61
C ILE A 3 -13.37 9.21 -15.75
N THR A 4 -13.07 7.99 -16.16
CA THR A 4 -13.81 7.26 -17.19
C THR A 4 -14.87 6.35 -16.57
N GLU A 5 -15.81 5.83 -17.39
CA GLU A 5 -16.77 4.83 -16.94
C GLU A 5 -16.06 3.52 -16.52
N GLN A 6 -14.97 3.17 -17.21
CA GLN A 6 -14.15 2.02 -16.84
C GLN A 6 -13.53 2.19 -15.44
N ASP A 7 -13.03 3.38 -15.12
CA ASP A 7 -12.48 3.69 -13.79
C ASP A 7 -13.54 3.45 -12.70
N LYS A 8 -14.78 3.83 -12.95
CA LYS A 8 -15.88 3.61 -12.01
C LYS A 8 -16.18 2.14 -11.78
N ILE A 9 -16.08 1.31 -12.82
CA ILE A 9 -16.27 -0.14 -12.72
C ILE A 9 -15.21 -0.75 -11.80
N PHE A 10 -13.94 -0.37 -11.97
CA PHE A 10 -12.86 -0.86 -11.13
C PHE A 10 -12.98 -0.37 -9.68
N MET A 11 -13.37 0.88 -9.47
CA MET A 11 -13.63 1.40 -8.12
C MET A 11 -14.78 0.65 -7.44
N ARG A 12 -15.85 0.34 -8.17
CA ARG A 12 -16.97 -0.45 -7.62
C ARG A 12 -16.52 -1.85 -7.20
N GLU A 13 -15.57 -2.45 -7.92
CA GLU A 13 -14.98 -3.73 -7.53
C GLU A 13 -14.19 -3.62 -6.23
N ALA A 14 -13.39 -2.57 -6.05
CA ALA A 14 -12.69 -2.30 -4.80
C ALA A 14 -13.67 -2.10 -3.64
N ILE A 15 -14.76 -1.35 -3.88
CA ILE A 15 -15.82 -1.13 -2.88
C ILE A 15 -16.52 -2.44 -2.54
N ARG A 16 -16.82 -3.28 -3.54
CA ARG A 16 -17.43 -4.60 -3.35
C ARG A 16 -16.57 -5.47 -2.42
N LEU A 17 -15.27 -5.50 -2.67
CA LEU A 17 -14.32 -6.23 -1.82
C LEU A 17 -14.29 -5.68 -0.39
N ALA A 18 -14.37 -4.36 -0.22
CA ALA A 18 -14.46 -3.73 1.10
C ALA A 18 -15.74 -4.16 1.84
N ASN A 19 -16.86 -4.14 1.17
CA ASN A 19 -18.15 -4.56 1.74
C ASN A 19 -18.12 -6.04 2.16
N GLU A 20 -17.62 -6.90 1.29
CA GLU A 20 -17.47 -8.33 1.57
C GLU A 20 -16.54 -8.57 2.76
N SER A 21 -15.46 -7.79 2.88
CA SER A 21 -14.53 -7.86 4.02
C SER A 21 -15.25 -7.63 5.37
N VAL A 22 -16.07 -6.61 5.44
CA VAL A 22 -16.86 -6.31 6.66
C VAL A 22 -17.77 -7.49 7.02
N GLU A 23 -18.45 -8.06 6.05
CA GLU A 23 -19.33 -9.22 6.26
C GLU A 23 -18.57 -10.44 6.76
N LYS A 24 -17.31 -10.60 6.35
CA LYS A 24 -16.44 -11.73 6.73
C LYS A 24 -15.57 -11.48 7.97
N GLY A 25 -15.78 -10.38 8.67
CA GLY A 25 -15.04 -10.04 9.88
C GLY A 25 -13.72 -9.33 9.67
N GLY A 26 -13.45 -8.86 8.47
CA GLY A 26 -12.28 -8.04 8.16
C GLY A 26 -12.55 -6.55 8.26
N GLY A 27 -11.52 -5.73 8.06
CA GLY A 27 -11.64 -4.27 8.03
C GLY A 27 -12.34 -3.75 6.76
N PRO A 28 -12.87 -2.52 6.77
CA PRO A 28 -13.73 -1.97 5.71
C PRO A 28 -12.93 -1.40 4.53
N PHE A 29 -11.98 -2.14 4.00
CA PHE A 29 -11.09 -1.69 2.94
C PHE A 29 -10.92 -2.75 1.87
N GLY A 30 -10.92 -2.31 0.61
CA GLY A 30 -10.70 -3.16 -0.55
C GLY A 30 -9.89 -2.42 -1.60
N ALA A 31 -9.14 -3.17 -2.41
CA ALA A 31 -8.35 -2.61 -3.50
C ALA A 31 -8.27 -3.58 -4.67
N VAL A 32 -8.11 -3.01 -5.87
CA VAL A 32 -7.79 -3.77 -7.09
C VAL A 32 -6.66 -3.09 -7.84
N ILE A 33 -5.83 -3.89 -8.49
CA ILE A 33 -4.78 -3.43 -9.40
C ILE A 33 -5.16 -3.85 -10.82
N VAL A 34 -5.04 -2.91 -11.74
CA VAL A 34 -5.50 -3.03 -13.13
C VAL A 34 -4.33 -2.74 -14.07
N LYS A 35 -4.20 -3.55 -15.11
CA LYS A 35 -3.26 -3.33 -16.21
C LYS A 35 -3.97 -3.58 -17.54
N ASP A 36 -3.79 -2.67 -18.49
CA ASP A 36 -4.37 -2.78 -19.82
C ASP A 36 -5.88 -3.10 -19.82
N GLY A 37 -6.62 -2.42 -18.93
CA GLY A 37 -8.07 -2.58 -18.82
C GLY A 37 -8.54 -3.87 -18.14
N LYS A 38 -7.63 -4.61 -17.49
CA LYS A 38 -7.96 -5.88 -16.82
C LYS A 38 -7.55 -5.86 -15.36
N VAL A 39 -8.40 -6.37 -14.48
CA VAL A 39 -8.07 -6.59 -13.08
C VAL A 39 -7.03 -7.72 -12.98
N ILE A 40 -5.84 -7.38 -12.48
CA ILE A 40 -4.76 -8.35 -12.28
C ILE A 40 -4.90 -9.02 -10.91
N ALA A 41 -5.27 -8.25 -9.89
CA ALA A 41 -5.44 -8.74 -8.53
C ALA A 41 -6.39 -7.83 -7.76
N GLY A 42 -7.02 -8.39 -6.74
CA GLY A 42 -7.84 -7.65 -5.80
C GLY A 42 -7.81 -8.33 -4.44
N SER A 43 -7.92 -7.55 -3.39
CA SER A 43 -7.97 -8.05 -2.02
C SER A 43 -8.67 -7.04 -1.10
N ALA A 44 -8.88 -7.48 0.12
CA ALA A 44 -9.43 -6.67 1.20
C ALA A 44 -8.45 -6.62 2.37
N ASN A 45 -8.81 -5.87 3.41
CA ASN A 45 -8.06 -5.83 4.66
C ASN A 45 -8.14 -7.18 5.38
N ARG A 46 -6.99 -7.72 5.77
CA ARG A 46 -6.87 -9.02 6.44
C ARG A 46 -6.11 -8.93 7.77
N VAL A 47 -5.96 -7.74 8.33
CA VAL A 47 -5.20 -7.51 9.56
C VAL A 47 -5.64 -8.45 10.68
N THR A 48 -6.93 -8.51 10.97
CA THR A 48 -7.47 -9.33 12.06
C THR A 48 -7.60 -10.81 11.68
N ILE A 49 -7.74 -11.12 10.39
CA ILE A 49 -7.87 -12.49 9.89
C ILE A 49 -6.52 -13.20 9.93
N ASP A 50 -5.46 -12.51 9.48
CA ASP A 50 -4.12 -13.08 9.35
C ASP A 50 -3.21 -12.75 10.55
N ASN A 51 -3.68 -11.99 11.54
CA ASN A 51 -2.85 -11.45 12.63
C ASN A 51 -1.61 -10.74 12.09
N ASP A 52 -1.81 -9.89 11.08
CA ASP A 52 -0.75 -9.16 10.40
C ASP A 52 -1.14 -7.70 10.24
N PRO A 53 -0.52 -6.78 11.02
CA PRO A 53 -0.86 -5.36 10.95
C PRO A 53 -0.52 -4.72 9.61
N THR A 54 0.29 -5.35 8.78
CA THR A 54 0.64 -4.87 7.43
C THR A 54 -0.31 -5.38 6.35
N ALA A 55 -1.23 -6.29 6.67
CA ALA A 55 -2.14 -6.91 5.71
C ALA A 55 -3.30 -5.99 5.32
N HIS A 56 -2.99 -4.74 4.96
CA HIS A 56 -3.94 -3.80 4.36
C HIS A 56 -4.31 -4.24 2.95
N ALA A 57 -5.48 -3.82 2.48
CA ALA A 57 -5.99 -4.20 1.16
C ALA A 57 -4.99 -3.90 0.04
N GLU A 58 -4.37 -2.72 0.08
CA GLU A 58 -3.41 -2.28 -0.93
C GLU A 58 -2.14 -3.14 -0.93
N VAL A 59 -1.56 -3.39 0.25
CA VAL A 59 -0.37 -4.23 0.39
C VAL A 59 -0.63 -5.66 -0.08
N ASN A 60 -1.77 -6.24 0.33
CA ASN A 60 -2.18 -7.57 -0.11
C ASN A 60 -2.32 -7.63 -1.63
N THR A 61 -2.96 -6.62 -2.21
CA THR A 61 -3.21 -6.56 -3.66
C THR A 61 -1.91 -6.40 -4.44
N ILE A 62 -0.95 -5.57 -3.96
CA ILE A 62 0.38 -5.45 -4.54
C ILE A 62 1.10 -6.79 -4.57
N ARG A 63 1.09 -7.51 -3.45
CA ARG A 63 1.72 -8.85 -3.34
C ARG A 63 1.13 -9.83 -4.35
N LEU A 64 -0.19 -9.87 -4.45
CA LEU A 64 -0.89 -10.73 -5.41
C LEU A 64 -0.60 -10.35 -6.85
N ALA A 65 -0.60 -9.05 -7.18
CA ALA A 65 -0.32 -8.56 -8.53
C ALA A 65 1.12 -8.88 -8.95
N CYS A 66 2.09 -8.65 -8.08
CA CYS A 66 3.49 -8.98 -8.33
C CYS A 66 3.68 -10.48 -8.57
N LYS A 67 3.00 -11.32 -7.78
CA LYS A 67 3.02 -12.76 -7.96
C LYS A 67 2.40 -13.17 -9.30
N ALA A 68 1.25 -12.60 -9.65
CA ALA A 68 0.54 -12.91 -10.90
C ALA A 68 1.35 -12.51 -12.13
N LEU A 69 1.99 -11.33 -12.10
CA LEU A 69 2.80 -10.81 -13.20
C LEU A 69 4.27 -11.26 -13.16
N LYS A 70 4.66 -11.98 -12.10
CA LYS A 70 6.04 -12.46 -11.90
C LYS A 70 7.08 -11.34 -11.97
N THR A 71 6.80 -10.23 -11.29
CA THR A 71 7.65 -9.04 -11.28
C THR A 71 7.53 -8.31 -9.95
N PHE A 72 8.53 -7.54 -9.56
CA PHE A 72 8.46 -6.62 -8.43
C PHE A 72 8.08 -5.19 -8.86
N SER A 73 7.96 -4.92 -10.15
CA SER A 73 7.54 -3.61 -10.67
C SER A 73 6.15 -3.71 -11.30
N LEU A 74 5.26 -2.86 -10.83
CA LEU A 74 3.89 -2.72 -11.34
C LEU A 74 3.74 -1.48 -12.23
N GLU A 75 4.82 -1.09 -12.89
CA GLU A 75 4.78 -0.04 -13.90
C GLU A 75 3.76 -0.40 -14.98
N GLY A 76 2.97 0.59 -15.39
CA GLY A 76 1.86 0.38 -16.31
C GLY A 76 0.56 -0.06 -15.64
N CYS A 77 0.56 -0.24 -14.31
CA CYS A 77 -0.64 -0.59 -13.55
C CYS A 77 -1.23 0.62 -12.82
N ASP A 78 -2.53 0.60 -12.62
CA ASP A 78 -3.25 1.52 -11.75
C ASP A 78 -3.80 0.77 -10.54
N ILE A 79 -3.91 1.43 -9.39
CA ILE A 79 -4.57 0.90 -8.21
C ILE A 79 -5.85 1.69 -7.92
N TYR A 80 -6.93 0.96 -7.64
CA TYR A 80 -8.20 1.50 -7.15
C TYR A 80 -8.39 1.02 -5.73
N THR A 81 -8.50 1.93 -4.80
CA THR A 81 -8.65 1.62 -3.38
C THR A 81 -9.88 2.31 -2.81
N SER A 82 -10.65 1.60 -1.99
CA SER A 82 -11.91 2.12 -1.44
C SER A 82 -11.72 3.30 -0.49
N CYS A 83 -10.50 3.47 0.02
CA CYS A 83 -10.12 4.59 0.89
C CYS A 83 -8.73 5.11 0.51
N GLU A 84 -8.49 6.40 0.73
CA GLU A 84 -7.19 7.03 0.55
C GLU A 84 -6.11 6.23 1.27
N PRO A 85 -5.01 5.85 0.60
CA PRO A 85 -3.97 5.01 1.20
C PRO A 85 -3.33 5.65 2.43
N CYS A 86 -3.13 4.85 3.48
CA CYS A 86 -2.33 5.26 4.64
C CYS A 86 -0.84 5.41 4.24
N PRO A 87 0.02 6.00 5.11
CA PRO A 87 1.44 6.17 4.78
C PRO A 87 2.17 4.88 4.40
N MET A 88 1.87 3.76 5.07
CA MET A 88 2.46 2.46 4.76
C MET A 88 2.10 2.02 3.33
N CYS A 89 0.81 2.08 2.99
CA CYS A 89 0.31 1.67 1.68
C CYS A 89 0.77 2.61 0.57
N LEU A 90 0.79 3.92 0.85
CA LEU A 90 1.31 4.91 -0.10
C LEU A 90 2.78 4.62 -0.41
N GLY A 91 3.60 4.36 0.61
CA GLY A 91 4.99 3.94 0.42
C GLY A 91 5.11 2.68 -0.43
N ALA A 92 4.28 1.66 -0.14
CA ALA A 92 4.25 0.42 -0.92
C ALA A 92 3.89 0.66 -2.39
N ILE A 93 2.93 1.54 -2.67
CA ILE A 93 2.52 1.91 -4.03
C ILE A 93 3.67 2.56 -4.80
N TYR A 94 4.41 3.47 -4.17
CA TYR A 94 5.59 4.09 -4.78
C TYR A 94 6.70 3.07 -5.03
N TRP A 95 6.99 2.19 -4.06
CA TRP A 95 7.98 1.13 -4.24
C TRP A 95 7.61 0.16 -5.36
N ALA A 96 6.32 -0.07 -5.57
CA ALA A 96 5.83 -0.93 -6.65
C ALA A 96 5.84 -0.25 -8.03
N HIS A 97 6.11 1.06 -8.11
CA HIS A 97 6.08 1.85 -9.34
C HIS A 97 4.71 1.86 -10.04
N ILE A 98 3.63 1.85 -9.27
CA ILE A 98 2.27 1.98 -9.81
C ILE A 98 2.08 3.37 -10.42
N ASP A 99 1.43 3.45 -11.58
CA ASP A 99 1.29 4.69 -12.35
C ASP A 99 0.31 5.67 -11.74
N ARG A 100 -0.87 5.20 -11.29
CA ARG A 100 -1.95 6.07 -10.80
C ARG A 100 -2.68 5.43 -9.61
N ILE A 101 -3.15 6.30 -8.72
CA ILE A 101 -3.97 5.92 -7.55
C ILE A 101 -5.34 6.56 -7.71
N PHE A 102 -6.38 5.73 -7.66
CA PHE A 102 -7.77 6.19 -7.54
C PHE A 102 -8.29 5.79 -6.16
N TYR A 103 -8.95 6.69 -5.45
CA TYR A 103 -9.48 6.38 -4.12
C TYR A 103 -10.91 6.88 -3.93
N GLY A 104 -11.65 6.20 -3.06
CA GLY A 104 -13.02 6.56 -2.69
C GLY A 104 -13.07 7.45 -1.46
N ASN A 105 -13.19 6.86 -0.26
CA ASN A 105 -13.21 7.59 1.01
C ASN A 105 -11.87 8.31 1.24
N ASN A 106 -11.93 9.45 1.92
CA ASN A 106 -10.73 10.19 2.31
C ASN A 106 -10.32 9.88 3.77
N ARG A 107 -9.20 10.47 4.22
CA ARG A 107 -8.68 10.27 5.58
C ARG A 107 -9.66 10.68 6.66
N LYS A 108 -10.45 11.74 6.43
CA LYS A 108 -11.45 12.19 7.38
C LYS A 108 -12.56 11.13 7.57
N ASP A 109 -13.00 10.53 6.48
CA ASP A 109 -14.01 9.47 6.53
C ASP A 109 -13.51 8.28 7.36
N ALA A 110 -12.24 7.90 7.22
CA ALA A 110 -11.63 6.84 8.02
C ALA A 110 -11.52 7.24 9.51
N ALA A 111 -11.16 8.47 9.80
CA ALA A 111 -11.10 8.97 11.18
C ALA A 111 -12.48 8.97 11.84
N ASP A 112 -13.54 9.26 11.09
CA ASP A 112 -14.92 9.28 11.60
C ASP A 112 -15.41 7.89 12.05
N ILE A 113 -14.74 6.81 11.67
CA ILE A 113 -15.01 5.44 12.11
C ILE A 113 -13.88 4.87 12.99
N ASP A 114 -13.11 5.74 13.62
CA ASP A 114 -12.00 5.39 14.53
C ASP A 114 -10.85 4.60 13.89
N ILE A 115 -10.68 4.72 12.57
CA ILE A 115 -9.52 4.15 11.85
C ILE A 115 -8.70 5.32 11.30
N ALA A 116 -8.01 6.02 12.21
CA ALA A 116 -7.25 7.22 11.86
C ALA A 116 -5.78 6.88 11.59
N ASP A 117 -5.30 7.31 10.44
CA ASP A 117 -3.88 7.25 10.05
C ASP A 117 -3.20 8.63 10.10
N ASP A 118 -3.95 9.68 10.44
CA ASP A 118 -3.44 11.05 10.59
C ASP A 118 -2.25 11.11 11.55
N PHE A 119 -2.31 10.34 12.62
CA PHE A 119 -1.23 10.20 13.59
C PHE A 119 0.11 9.85 12.91
N ILE A 120 0.11 8.92 11.96
CA ILE A 120 1.34 8.51 11.27
C ILE A 120 1.86 9.63 10.36
N TYR A 121 0.95 10.34 9.66
CA TYR A 121 1.33 11.51 8.86
C TYR A 121 1.98 12.58 9.73
N GLU A 122 1.43 12.86 10.91
CA GLU A 122 1.99 13.81 11.88
C GLU A 122 3.38 13.34 12.38
N GLU A 123 3.52 12.05 12.68
CA GLU A 123 4.80 11.49 13.11
C GLU A 123 5.89 11.62 12.04
N LEU A 124 5.54 11.44 10.77
CA LEU A 124 6.49 11.59 9.66
C LEU A 124 7.02 13.02 9.53
N ASP A 125 6.21 14.03 9.88
CA ASP A 125 6.60 15.44 9.84
C ASP A 125 7.47 15.86 11.02
N LYS A 126 7.54 15.05 12.08
CA LYS A 126 8.33 15.37 13.27
C LYS A 126 9.81 15.06 13.07
N PRO A 127 10.72 15.83 13.70
CA PRO A 127 12.11 15.42 13.86
C PRO A 127 12.20 14.05 14.54
N LEU A 128 13.25 13.29 14.26
CA LEU A 128 13.42 11.93 14.77
C LEU A 128 13.34 11.84 16.31
N ASP A 129 13.90 12.83 17.00
CA ASP A 129 13.94 12.88 18.48
C ASP A 129 12.61 13.27 19.11
N LYS A 130 11.60 13.65 18.31
CA LYS A 130 10.27 14.08 18.78
C LYS A 130 9.18 13.06 18.48
N ARG A 131 9.52 11.95 17.85
CA ARG A 131 8.55 10.91 17.48
C ARG A 131 8.12 10.10 18.72
N SER A 132 6.87 9.63 18.70
CA SER A 132 6.29 8.85 19.81
C SER A 132 6.97 7.50 19.99
N VAL A 133 7.41 6.87 18.90
CA VAL A 133 8.22 5.65 18.94
C VAL A 133 9.68 6.09 18.88
N PRO A 134 10.48 5.85 19.94
CA PRO A 134 11.90 6.19 19.90
C PRO A 134 12.63 5.53 18.74
N ILE A 135 13.43 6.30 18.03
CA ILE A 135 14.27 5.83 16.95
C ILE A 135 15.72 6.18 17.29
N ILE A 136 16.56 5.16 17.40
CA ILE A 136 17.89 5.27 17.99
C ILE A 136 18.92 4.77 16.97
N PRO A 137 19.84 5.64 16.49
CA PRO A 137 20.90 5.20 15.59
C PRO A 137 21.91 4.31 16.33
N MET A 138 22.36 3.25 15.67
CA MET A 138 23.25 2.26 16.26
C MET A 138 24.07 1.56 15.19
N LEU A 139 25.36 1.37 15.43
CA LEU A 139 26.28 0.59 14.59
C LEU A 139 26.28 0.98 13.12
N ARG A 140 26.17 2.28 12.83
CA ARG A 140 26.12 2.80 11.45
C ARG A 140 27.33 2.35 10.62
N ASP A 141 28.54 2.41 11.17
CA ASP A 141 29.76 2.06 10.44
C ASP A 141 29.79 0.58 10.03
N GLU A 142 29.34 -0.29 10.92
CA GLU A 142 29.20 -1.72 10.61
C GLU A 142 28.11 -1.95 9.56
N ALA A 143 26.98 -1.27 9.67
CA ALA A 143 25.88 -1.37 8.70
C ALA A 143 26.27 -0.86 7.31
N LEU A 144 27.15 0.17 7.22
CA LEU A 144 27.65 0.68 5.95
C LEU A 144 28.42 -0.39 5.15
N HIS A 145 29.00 -1.39 5.84
CA HIS A 145 29.67 -2.50 5.14
C HIS A 145 28.72 -3.25 4.20
N THR A 146 27.47 -3.47 4.61
CA THR A 146 26.44 -4.10 3.76
C THR A 146 26.18 -3.28 2.50
N PHE A 147 26.14 -1.96 2.61
CA PHE A 147 25.95 -1.07 1.45
C PHE A 147 27.14 -1.13 0.50
N ARG A 148 28.35 -1.24 1.02
CA ARG A 148 29.56 -1.44 0.19
C ARG A 148 29.49 -2.78 -0.55
N LEU A 149 29.10 -3.87 0.13
CA LEU A 149 28.92 -5.18 -0.50
C LEU A 149 27.90 -5.12 -1.63
N TRP A 150 26.78 -4.43 -1.43
CA TRP A 150 25.77 -4.23 -2.46
C TRP A 150 26.30 -3.41 -3.63
N ASP A 151 26.93 -2.29 -3.33
CA ASP A 151 27.44 -1.36 -4.36
C ASP A 151 28.48 -2.04 -5.27
N GLU A 152 29.35 -2.85 -4.69
CA GLU A 152 30.40 -3.58 -5.41
C GLU A 152 29.90 -4.83 -6.15
N LYS A 153 28.67 -5.27 -5.87
CA LYS A 153 28.10 -6.47 -6.49
C LYS A 153 27.79 -6.20 -7.97
N THR A 154 28.35 -7.02 -8.86
CA THR A 154 28.24 -6.81 -10.32
C THR A 154 26.95 -7.37 -10.92
N ASP A 155 26.30 -8.32 -10.24
CA ASP A 155 25.09 -9.00 -10.69
C ASP A 155 23.84 -8.62 -9.87
N LYS A 156 23.88 -7.44 -9.22
CA LYS A 156 22.76 -6.96 -8.42
C LYS A 156 21.55 -6.58 -9.29
N THR A 157 20.36 -6.82 -8.76
CA THR A 157 19.12 -6.35 -9.35
C THR A 157 18.63 -5.12 -8.57
N GLU A 158 18.54 -3.99 -9.23
CA GLU A 158 17.99 -2.75 -8.65
C GLU A 158 16.46 -2.78 -8.65
N TYR A 159 15.84 -2.07 -7.69
CA TYR A 159 14.39 -2.04 -7.53
C TYR A 159 13.89 -0.68 -7.03
#